data_3033956287335368072355f9953ff9e3
#
_entry.id   3033956287335368072355f9953ff9e3
#
_cell.length_a   1.000
_cell.length_b   1.000
_cell.length_c   1.000
_cell.angle_alpha   90.00
_cell.angle_beta   90.00
_cell.angle_gamma   90.00
#
_symmetry.space_group_name_H-M   'P 1'
#
loop_
_entity.id
_entity.type
_entity.pdbx_description
1 polymer ?
#
loop_
_entity_poly.entity_id
_entity_poly.type
_entity_poly.pdbx_seq_one_letter_code
_entity_poly.pdbx_strand_id
1 'polypeptide(L)'
;MYVKSYANGLRKYTKEFIMKKNKNIPLNLKDQINSRIGLICSIVVMILLVFVFHQLDYQIIQKPADQAAKEAEQKKLEAEKAAKAPEISTATVIAVGDNLYHDSLIQSGESDSGTWNYDAIYENVKDEIQAADIAMVDQETVLTTEHDAVCGYPSFATPTEVGDALINAGFDVIESATNHIDDYGYDYMAQTLNFWKTSYPDVPVLGIHDSEEDANTVKTLEVNGIKVAFLDYTYGTNNSGAGDGKDYMIDIFEKDKVASMIEKAKADSDVLIFVAHWGKEMEPMP
;
A
#
# COMPACT_ATOMS: atom_id res chain seq x y z
N MET A 1 39.94 -13.62 48.92
CA MET A 1 41.39 -13.91 49.23
C MET A 1 42.26 -12.65 49.23
N TYR A 2 42.02 -11.66 48.43
CA TYR A 2 42.81 -10.40 48.30
C TYR A 2 42.74 -9.44 49.51
N VAL A 3 41.58 -9.30 50.16
CA VAL A 3 41.37 -8.34 51.28
C VAL A 3 42.21 -8.67 52.54
N LYS A 4 42.41 -9.98 52.84
CA LYS A 4 43.32 -10.39 53.98
C LYS A 4 44.79 -10.07 53.75
N SER A 5 45.25 -10.10 52.50
CA SER A 5 46.65 -9.78 52.15
C SER A 5 46.96 -8.29 52.34
N TYR A 6 46.03 -7.40 51.94
CA TYR A 6 46.20 -5.94 52.08
C TYR A 6 46.16 -5.48 53.56
N ALA A 7 45.27 -6.07 54.36
CA ALA A 7 45.14 -5.72 55.77
C ALA A 7 46.41 -6.15 56.57
N ASN A 8 47.00 -7.26 56.21
CA ASN A 8 48.25 -7.70 56.85
C ASN A 8 49.49 -6.88 56.40
N GLY A 9 49.53 -6.41 55.16
CA GLY A 9 50.57 -5.51 54.65
C GLY A 9 50.55 -4.15 55.36
N LEU A 10 49.38 -3.55 55.47
CA LEU A 10 49.19 -2.26 56.21
C LEU A 10 49.54 -2.38 57.69
N ARG A 11 49.19 -3.50 58.37
CA ARG A 11 49.55 -3.74 59.78
C ARG A 11 51.10 -3.85 59.99
N LYS A 12 51.78 -4.46 59.03
CA LYS A 12 53.25 -4.58 59.11
C LYS A 12 53.96 -3.24 58.91
N TYR A 13 53.55 -2.44 57.93
CA TYR A 13 54.07 -1.14 57.61
C TYR A 13 53.83 -0.14 58.77
N THR A 14 52.63 -0.10 59.34
CA THR A 14 52.36 0.80 60.51
C THR A 14 53.13 0.38 61.75
N LYS A 15 53.30 -0.92 62.02
CA LYS A 15 54.12 -1.36 63.16
C LYS A 15 55.60 -0.96 63.04
N GLU A 16 56.19 -1.14 61.84
CA GLU A 16 57.59 -0.83 61.59
C GLU A 16 57.85 0.71 61.65
N PHE A 17 56.93 1.51 61.13
CA PHE A 17 57.02 2.98 61.18
C PHE A 17 56.89 3.51 62.59
N ILE A 18 55.98 2.96 63.38
CA ILE A 18 55.79 3.32 64.78
C ILE A 18 56.95 2.89 65.66
N MET A 19 57.56 1.72 65.42
CA MET A 19 58.71 1.26 66.24
C MET A 19 60.00 2.03 66.00
N LYS A 20 60.24 2.58 64.81
CA LYS A 20 61.46 3.38 64.53
C LYS A 20 61.48 4.78 65.12
N LYS A 21 60.38 5.36 65.51
CA LYS A 21 60.23 6.75 65.98
C LYS A 21 60.10 6.87 67.50
N ASN A 22 60.00 5.77 68.26
CA ASN A 22 59.50 5.84 69.65
C ASN A 22 60.41 5.34 70.75
N LYS A 23 61.75 5.56 70.69
CA LYS A 23 62.61 5.14 71.78
C LYS A 23 62.54 6.02 73.08
N ASN A 24 61.84 7.18 73.04
CA ASN A 24 61.81 8.11 74.19
C ASN A 24 60.41 8.68 74.54
N ILE A 25 59.32 7.98 74.23
CA ILE A 25 57.96 8.41 74.56
C ILE A 25 57.52 7.74 75.88
N PRO A 26 57.00 8.50 76.88
CA PRO A 26 56.52 7.95 78.15
C PRO A 26 55.39 6.98 77.96
N LEU A 27 55.26 5.93 78.80
CA LEU A 27 54.30 4.80 78.61
C LEU A 27 52.85 5.30 78.42
N ASN A 28 52.41 6.29 79.19
CA ASN A 28 51.07 6.86 79.14
C ASN A 28 50.78 7.55 77.81
N LEU A 29 51.76 8.10 77.15
CA LEU A 29 51.61 8.74 75.83
C LEU A 29 51.53 7.73 74.73
N LYS A 30 52.24 6.55 74.87
CA LYS A 30 52.12 5.45 73.94
C LYS A 30 50.70 4.83 73.91
N ASP A 31 50.11 4.66 75.08
CA ASP A 31 48.75 4.11 75.20
C ASP A 31 47.72 5.10 74.64
N GLN A 32 47.87 6.41 74.86
CA GLN A 32 47.01 7.42 74.24
C GLN A 32 47.15 7.44 72.70
N ILE A 33 48.35 7.33 72.16
CA ILE A 33 48.57 7.27 70.71
C ILE A 33 47.97 5.99 70.09
N ASN A 34 48.16 4.87 70.75
CA ASN A 34 47.60 3.57 70.29
C ASN A 34 46.07 3.60 70.31
N SER A 35 45.45 4.17 71.35
CA SER A 35 44.00 4.38 71.45
C SER A 35 43.45 5.27 70.33
N ARG A 36 44.14 6.38 70.03
CA ARG A 36 43.74 7.30 68.95
C ARG A 36 43.94 6.66 67.57
N ILE A 37 44.98 5.90 67.35
CA ILE A 37 45.17 5.10 66.08
C ILE A 37 44.08 4.03 65.95
N GLY A 38 43.79 3.37 67.07
CA GLY A 38 42.66 2.39 67.05
C GLY A 38 41.33 3.02 66.70
N LEU A 39 41.03 4.18 67.25
CA LEU A 39 39.80 4.92 66.91
C LEU A 39 39.77 5.34 65.41
N ILE A 40 40.88 5.89 64.91
CA ILE A 40 40.98 6.29 63.50
C ILE A 40 40.82 5.07 62.61
N CYS A 41 41.47 3.95 62.92
CA CYS A 41 41.29 2.71 62.13
C CYS A 41 39.83 2.18 62.15
N SER A 42 39.14 2.28 63.29
CA SER A 42 37.75 1.91 63.41
C SER A 42 36.81 2.79 62.59
N ILE A 43 37.06 4.10 62.55
CA ILE A 43 36.34 5.08 61.76
C ILE A 43 36.54 4.77 60.23
N VAL A 44 37.78 4.53 59.81
CA VAL A 44 38.08 4.18 58.41
C VAL A 44 37.40 2.87 58.01
N VAL A 45 37.40 1.88 58.89
CA VAL A 45 36.69 0.61 58.61
C VAL A 45 35.18 0.82 58.49
N MET A 46 34.60 1.66 59.39
CA MET A 46 33.17 2.00 59.29
C MET A 46 32.84 2.72 57.97
N ILE A 47 33.63 3.69 57.55
CA ILE A 47 33.44 4.38 56.27
C ILE A 47 33.51 3.40 55.08
N LEU A 48 34.47 2.50 55.10
CA LEU A 48 34.61 1.49 54.08
C LEU A 48 33.42 0.53 54.06
N LEU A 49 32.92 0.13 55.20
CA LEU A 49 31.73 -0.70 55.31
C LEU A 49 30.48 0.02 54.77
N VAL A 50 30.25 1.27 55.12
CA VAL A 50 29.16 2.09 54.59
C VAL A 50 29.23 2.21 53.07
N PHE A 51 30.45 2.45 52.56
CA PHE A 51 30.67 2.51 51.10
C PHE A 51 30.37 1.19 50.43
N VAL A 52 30.80 0.07 50.98
CA VAL A 52 30.49 -1.27 50.43
C VAL A 52 29.01 -1.57 50.48
N PHE A 53 28.32 -1.25 51.58
CA PHE A 53 26.87 -1.39 51.68
C PHE A 53 26.15 -0.54 50.67
N HIS A 54 26.56 0.72 50.47
CA HIS A 54 25.97 1.59 49.47
C HIS A 54 26.18 1.04 48.07
N GLN A 55 27.35 0.52 47.76
CA GLN A 55 27.62 -0.11 46.45
C GLN A 55 26.82 -1.39 46.25
N LEU A 56 26.62 -2.20 47.28
CA LEU A 56 25.81 -3.41 47.25
C LEU A 56 24.34 -3.05 47.04
N ASP A 57 23.83 -2.08 47.80
CA ASP A 57 22.45 -1.59 47.65
C ASP A 57 22.19 -1.09 46.24
N TYR A 58 23.10 -0.26 45.71
CA TYR A 58 23.00 0.23 44.32
C TYR A 58 22.98 -0.92 43.29
N GLN A 59 23.92 -1.88 43.40
CA GLN A 59 24.05 -2.95 42.43
C GLN A 59 22.89 -4.00 42.49
N ILE A 60 22.39 -4.26 43.70
CA ILE A 60 21.41 -5.32 43.92
C ILE A 60 19.98 -4.79 43.84
N ILE A 61 19.70 -3.58 44.30
CA ILE A 61 18.35 -3.06 44.41
C ILE A 61 18.07 -1.95 43.40
N GLN A 62 18.92 -0.92 43.39
CA GLN A 62 18.61 0.28 42.59
C GLN A 62 18.86 0.06 41.09
N LYS A 63 19.99 -0.52 40.72
CA LYS A 63 20.33 -0.75 39.31
C LYS A 63 19.34 -1.67 38.59
N PRO A 64 18.85 -2.80 39.16
CA PRO A 64 17.78 -3.59 38.54
C PRO A 64 16.45 -2.84 38.44
N ALA A 65 16.13 -2.02 39.47
CA ALA A 65 14.90 -1.22 39.45
C ALA A 65 14.93 -0.14 38.35
N ASP A 66 16.08 0.57 38.23
CA ASP A 66 16.28 1.56 37.16
C ASP A 66 16.24 0.92 35.77
N GLN A 67 16.78 -0.28 35.65
CA GLN A 67 16.76 -1.02 34.40
C GLN A 67 15.33 -1.48 34.03
N ALA A 68 14.57 -2.00 34.99
CA ALA A 68 13.19 -2.36 34.81
C ALA A 68 12.29 -1.15 34.47
N ALA A 69 12.54 0.00 35.10
CA ALA A 69 11.83 1.23 34.79
C ALA A 69 12.10 1.70 33.35
N LYS A 70 13.37 1.68 32.90
CA LYS A 70 13.73 2.01 31.51
C LYS A 70 13.12 1.05 30.49
N GLU A 71 13.12 -0.24 30.77
CA GLU A 71 12.48 -1.24 29.92
C GLU A 71 10.96 -1.05 29.83
N ALA A 72 10.32 -0.69 30.94
CA ALA A 72 8.90 -0.38 30.97
C ALA A 72 8.57 0.89 30.19
N GLU A 73 9.40 1.94 30.31
CA GLU A 73 9.25 3.18 29.56
C GLU A 73 9.46 2.96 28.05
N GLN A 74 10.47 2.16 27.68
CA GLN A 74 10.73 1.82 26.30
C GLN A 74 9.58 1.01 25.67
N LYS A 75 9.05 0.02 26.39
CA LYS A 75 7.86 -0.74 25.96
C LYS A 75 6.63 0.15 25.77
N LYS A 76 6.44 1.14 26.68
CA LYS A 76 5.35 2.09 26.56
C LYS A 76 5.50 2.98 25.31
N LEU A 77 6.73 3.44 25.03
CA LEU A 77 7.03 4.25 23.86
C LEU A 77 6.86 3.45 22.55
N GLU A 78 7.28 2.18 22.54
CA GLU A 78 7.09 1.27 21.40
C GLU A 78 5.61 0.99 21.17
N ALA A 79 4.83 0.74 22.23
CA ALA A 79 3.38 0.57 22.15
C ALA A 79 2.67 1.84 21.64
N GLU A 80 3.11 3.02 22.08
CA GLU A 80 2.57 4.30 21.60
C GLU A 80 2.92 4.56 20.14
N LYS A 81 4.14 4.20 19.69
CA LYS A 81 4.54 4.27 18.28
C LYS A 81 3.75 3.28 17.42
N ALA A 82 3.55 2.06 17.90
CA ALA A 82 2.74 1.05 17.21
C ALA A 82 1.27 1.50 17.08
N ALA A 83 0.71 2.12 18.11
CA ALA A 83 -0.67 2.66 18.08
C ALA A 83 -0.83 3.89 17.16
N LYS A 84 0.25 4.57 16.82
CA LYS A 84 0.29 5.71 15.89
C LYS A 84 0.73 5.31 14.48
N ALA A 85 1.07 4.04 14.23
CA ALA A 85 1.37 3.59 12.89
C ALA A 85 0.12 3.80 12.02
N PRO A 86 0.25 4.36 10.81
CA PRO A 86 -0.89 4.50 9.91
C PRO A 86 -1.47 3.11 9.62
N GLU A 87 -2.77 3.01 9.67
CA GLU A 87 -3.48 1.83 9.19
C GLU A 87 -3.24 1.73 7.67
N ILE A 88 -2.67 0.63 7.22
CA ILE A 88 -2.40 0.41 5.79
C ILE A 88 -3.64 -0.24 5.20
N SER A 89 -4.35 0.51 4.36
CA SER A 89 -5.39 -0.04 3.49
C SER A 89 -4.75 -0.60 2.22
N THR A 90 -5.29 -1.71 1.74
CA THR A 90 -4.87 -2.35 0.48
C THR A 90 -6.08 -2.61 -0.40
N ALA A 91 -5.90 -2.49 -1.70
CA ALA A 91 -6.86 -2.92 -2.70
C ALA A 91 -6.14 -3.74 -3.77
N THR A 92 -6.76 -4.83 -4.19
CA THR A 92 -6.30 -5.68 -5.29
C THR A 92 -7.00 -5.25 -6.56
N VAL A 93 -6.24 -5.10 -7.65
CA VAL A 93 -6.79 -4.75 -8.96
C VAL A 93 -6.40 -5.83 -9.96
N ILE A 94 -7.38 -6.32 -10.71
CA ILE A 94 -7.18 -7.13 -11.91
C ILE A 94 -7.54 -6.27 -13.13
N ALA A 95 -6.67 -6.25 -14.14
CA ALA A 95 -6.95 -5.63 -15.43
C ALA A 95 -6.77 -6.68 -16.53
N VAL A 96 -7.74 -6.76 -17.42
CA VAL A 96 -7.76 -7.65 -18.57
C VAL A 96 -7.78 -6.77 -19.81
N GLY A 97 -6.92 -7.09 -20.80
CA GLY A 97 -6.85 -6.37 -22.06
C GLY A 97 -8.01 -6.70 -23.01
N ASP A 98 -7.73 -6.54 -24.28
CA ASP A 98 -8.69 -6.51 -25.39
C ASP A 98 -9.72 -7.64 -25.36
N ASN A 99 -10.97 -7.30 -25.00
CA ASN A 99 -12.13 -8.17 -25.15
C ASN A 99 -12.70 -7.97 -26.53
N LEU A 100 -12.06 -8.65 -27.50
CA LEU A 100 -12.32 -8.52 -28.94
C LEU A 100 -13.00 -9.78 -29.49
N TYR A 101 -14.23 -9.64 -29.93
CA TYR A 101 -15.07 -10.78 -30.40
C TYR A 101 -14.99 -10.97 -31.91
N HIS A 102 -14.19 -11.94 -32.35
CA HIS A 102 -14.21 -12.45 -33.70
C HIS A 102 -15.40 -13.37 -33.93
N ASP A 103 -15.77 -13.64 -35.21
CA ASP A 103 -16.94 -14.42 -35.58
C ASP A 103 -17.11 -15.74 -34.84
N SER A 104 -16.02 -16.45 -34.55
CA SER A 104 -16.09 -17.73 -33.83
C SER A 104 -16.53 -17.58 -32.38
N LEU A 105 -16.12 -16.48 -31.71
CA LEU A 105 -16.57 -16.16 -30.35
C LEU A 105 -18.03 -15.70 -30.38
N ILE A 106 -18.39 -14.85 -31.34
CA ILE A 106 -19.78 -14.40 -31.54
C ILE A 106 -20.70 -15.62 -31.69
N GLN A 107 -20.38 -16.53 -32.61
CA GLN A 107 -21.17 -17.74 -32.84
C GLN A 107 -21.25 -18.67 -31.63
N SER A 108 -20.24 -18.68 -30.77
CA SER A 108 -20.22 -19.55 -29.59
C SER A 108 -21.29 -19.19 -28.53
N GLY A 109 -21.78 -17.96 -28.55
CA GLY A 109 -22.84 -17.51 -27.65
C GLY A 109 -24.25 -17.67 -28.20
N GLU A 110 -24.41 -17.90 -29.52
CA GLU A 110 -25.70 -18.08 -30.14
C GLU A 110 -26.19 -19.53 -29.97
N SER A 111 -27.41 -19.68 -29.47
CA SER A 111 -28.05 -20.98 -29.33
C SER A 111 -28.95 -21.29 -30.54
N ASP A 112 -29.27 -22.58 -30.79
CA ASP A 112 -30.23 -23.02 -31.78
C ASP A 112 -31.63 -22.38 -31.61
N SER A 113 -31.96 -21.88 -30.43
CA SER A 113 -33.22 -21.19 -30.13
C SER A 113 -33.20 -19.70 -30.44
N GLY A 114 -32.06 -19.16 -30.90
CA GLY A 114 -31.88 -17.73 -31.15
C GLY A 114 -31.68 -16.89 -29.88
N THR A 115 -31.33 -17.52 -28.77
CA THR A 115 -30.88 -16.81 -27.55
C THR A 115 -29.36 -16.69 -27.52
N TRP A 116 -28.86 -15.62 -26.97
CA TRP A 116 -27.43 -15.31 -26.89
C TRP A 116 -26.97 -15.31 -25.44
N ASN A 117 -25.83 -15.95 -25.15
CA ASN A 117 -25.21 -15.96 -23.82
C ASN A 117 -23.71 -16.22 -23.93
N TYR A 118 -22.91 -15.44 -23.23
CA TYR A 118 -21.43 -15.49 -23.25
C TYR A 118 -20.80 -15.80 -21.89
N ASP A 119 -21.58 -16.14 -20.87
CA ASP A 119 -21.09 -16.43 -19.54
C ASP A 119 -19.99 -17.50 -19.50
N ALA A 120 -20.13 -18.52 -20.37
CA ALA A 120 -19.21 -19.65 -20.48
C ALA A 120 -17.77 -19.23 -20.88
N ILE A 121 -17.60 -18.07 -21.54
CA ILE A 121 -16.29 -17.58 -21.96
C ILE A 121 -15.43 -17.22 -20.72
N TYR A 122 -16.08 -16.71 -19.68
CA TYR A 122 -15.40 -16.24 -18.46
C TYR A 122 -15.38 -17.27 -17.32
N GLU A 123 -16.05 -18.42 -17.47
CA GLU A 123 -16.25 -19.41 -16.40
C GLU A 123 -14.94 -19.83 -15.72
N ASN A 124 -13.87 -20.02 -16.51
CA ASN A 124 -12.58 -20.50 -15.97
C ASN A 124 -11.73 -19.43 -15.28
N VAL A 125 -12.08 -18.14 -15.38
CA VAL A 125 -11.37 -17.01 -14.79
C VAL A 125 -12.24 -16.21 -13.83
N LYS A 126 -13.51 -16.59 -13.70
CA LYS A 126 -14.51 -15.90 -12.90
C LYS A 126 -14.10 -15.78 -11.42
N ASP A 127 -13.57 -16.84 -10.86
CA ASP A 127 -13.16 -16.84 -9.43
C ASP A 127 -12.02 -15.85 -9.16
N GLU A 128 -11.06 -15.73 -10.10
CA GLU A 128 -9.97 -14.76 -10.01
C GLU A 128 -10.49 -13.32 -10.17
N ILE A 129 -11.41 -13.09 -11.13
CA ILE A 129 -12.01 -11.78 -11.34
C ILE A 129 -12.76 -11.33 -10.09
N GLN A 130 -13.62 -12.18 -9.54
CA GLN A 130 -14.43 -11.89 -8.35
C GLN A 130 -13.62 -11.80 -7.04
N ALA A 131 -12.39 -12.32 -7.01
CA ALA A 131 -11.53 -12.21 -5.85
C ALA A 131 -10.80 -10.87 -5.76
N ALA A 132 -10.77 -10.08 -6.83
CA ALA A 132 -10.21 -8.73 -6.83
C ALA A 132 -11.17 -7.73 -6.17
N ASP A 133 -10.61 -6.67 -5.60
CA ASP A 133 -11.40 -5.55 -5.07
C ASP A 133 -11.91 -4.64 -6.22
N ILE A 134 -11.18 -4.61 -7.34
CA ILE A 134 -11.55 -3.93 -8.59
C ILE A 134 -11.12 -4.83 -9.75
N ALA A 135 -12.04 -5.17 -10.62
CA ALA A 135 -11.77 -5.89 -11.87
C ALA A 135 -12.10 -5.01 -13.07
N MET A 136 -11.14 -4.84 -13.97
CA MET A 136 -11.22 -3.97 -15.15
C MET A 136 -11.07 -4.79 -16.42
N VAL A 137 -11.76 -4.38 -17.49
CA VAL A 137 -11.65 -5.01 -18.82
C VAL A 137 -11.77 -4.00 -19.93
N ASP A 138 -10.92 -4.12 -20.94
CA ASP A 138 -11.03 -3.38 -22.20
C ASP A 138 -12.10 -4.05 -23.08
N GLN A 139 -13.30 -3.46 -23.11
CA GLN A 139 -14.34 -3.80 -24.08
C GLN A 139 -14.05 -3.05 -25.37
N GLU A 140 -13.25 -3.67 -26.23
CA GLU A 140 -12.64 -3.00 -27.37
C GLU A 140 -13.63 -2.57 -28.44
N THR A 141 -14.81 -3.20 -28.50
CA THR A 141 -15.78 -3.03 -29.59
C THR A 141 -17.08 -2.44 -29.12
N VAL A 142 -17.81 -1.80 -30.05
CA VAL A 142 -19.17 -1.34 -29.80
C VAL A 142 -20.11 -2.49 -29.46
N LEU A 143 -21.08 -2.19 -28.58
CA LEU A 143 -22.17 -3.10 -28.24
C LEU A 143 -23.45 -2.71 -28.97
N THR A 144 -24.18 -3.71 -29.52
CA THR A 144 -25.44 -3.48 -30.22
C THR A 144 -26.51 -4.50 -29.84
N THR A 145 -27.76 -4.06 -29.81
CA THR A 145 -28.92 -4.92 -29.69
C THR A 145 -29.38 -5.48 -31.05
N GLU A 146 -28.76 -5.03 -32.14
CA GLU A 146 -29.11 -5.42 -33.51
C GLU A 146 -28.34 -6.67 -33.90
N HIS A 147 -28.83 -7.85 -33.53
CA HIS A 147 -28.14 -9.14 -33.77
C HIS A 147 -27.82 -9.39 -35.26
N ASP A 148 -28.62 -8.88 -36.20
CA ASP A 148 -28.33 -8.98 -37.62
C ASP A 148 -27.12 -8.14 -38.07
N ALA A 149 -26.69 -7.16 -37.25
CA ALA A 149 -25.55 -6.32 -37.52
C ALA A 149 -24.27 -6.80 -36.82
N VAL A 150 -24.36 -7.81 -35.95
CA VAL A 150 -23.23 -8.37 -35.23
C VAL A 150 -22.23 -9.00 -36.18
N CYS A 151 -20.95 -8.61 -36.05
CA CYS A 151 -19.87 -9.16 -36.89
C CYS A 151 -18.49 -9.00 -36.23
N GLY A 152 -17.56 -9.83 -36.71
CA GLY A 152 -16.14 -9.74 -36.38
C GLY A 152 -15.33 -8.95 -37.41
N TYR A 153 -14.05 -9.28 -37.52
CA TYR A 153 -13.08 -8.58 -38.37
C TYR A 153 -13.59 -8.31 -39.79
N PRO A 154 -13.31 -7.12 -40.39
CA PRO A 154 -12.41 -6.07 -39.92
C PRO A 154 -13.09 -4.96 -39.13
N SER A 155 -14.39 -4.87 -39.05
CA SER A 155 -15.15 -3.88 -38.31
C SER A 155 -16.10 -4.60 -37.37
N PHE A 156 -15.93 -4.37 -36.06
CA PHE A 156 -16.59 -5.18 -35.06
C PHE A 156 -17.85 -4.52 -34.50
N ALA A 157 -18.91 -5.32 -34.43
CA ALA A 157 -20.10 -5.01 -33.65
C ALA A 157 -20.46 -6.22 -32.79
N THR A 158 -20.47 -6.06 -31.48
CA THR A 158 -20.61 -7.14 -30.53
C THR A 158 -22.01 -7.07 -29.88
N PRO A 159 -22.68 -8.21 -29.65
CA PRO A 159 -24.02 -8.20 -29.04
C PRO A 159 -23.95 -7.75 -27.58
N THR A 160 -24.98 -7.04 -27.11
CA THR A 160 -25.07 -6.52 -25.72
C THR A 160 -24.95 -7.59 -24.65
N GLU A 161 -25.29 -8.84 -24.95
CA GLU A 161 -25.17 -10.02 -24.08
C GLU A 161 -23.72 -10.31 -23.67
N VAL A 162 -22.73 -9.81 -24.44
CA VAL A 162 -21.33 -9.81 -24.02
C VAL A 162 -21.12 -8.86 -22.82
N GLY A 163 -21.72 -7.68 -22.86
CA GLY A 163 -21.71 -6.76 -21.73
C GLY A 163 -22.36 -7.37 -20.47
N ASP A 164 -23.49 -8.07 -20.64
CA ASP A 164 -24.12 -8.81 -19.53
C ASP A 164 -23.17 -9.87 -18.96
N ALA A 165 -22.46 -10.61 -19.82
CA ALA A 165 -21.52 -11.64 -19.41
C ALA A 165 -20.28 -11.06 -18.67
N LEU A 166 -19.80 -9.88 -19.05
CA LEU A 166 -18.72 -9.18 -18.33
C LEU A 166 -19.14 -8.86 -16.89
N ILE A 167 -20.34 -8.33 -16.70
CA ILE A 167 -20.86 -8.03 -15.36
C ILE A 167 -21.12 -9.31 -14.56
N ASN A 168 -21.67 -10.35 -15.20
CA ASN A 168 -21.85 -11.67 -14.58
C ASN A 168 -20.52 -12.32 -14.18
N ALA A 169 -19.43 -12.06 -14.91
CA ALA A 169 -18.09 -12.51 -14.55
C ALA A 169 -17.54 -11.77 -13.31
N GLY A 170 -17.97 -10.53 -13.07
CA GLY A 170 -17.57 -9.73 -11.90
C GLY A 170 -16.69 -8.54 -12.24
N PHE A 171 -16.67 -8.07 -13.50
CA PHE A 171 -15.97 -6.84 -13.86
C PHE A 171 -16.71 -5.61 -13.33
N ASP A 172 -15.95 -4.70 -12.74
CA ASP A 172 -16.42 -3.47 -12.08
C ASP A 172 -16.22 -2.23 -12.92
N VAL A 173 -15.24 -2.23 -13.83
CA VAL A 173 -14.84 -1.09 -14.66
C VAL A 173 -14.70 -1.54 -16.12
N ILE A 174 -15.31 -0.79 -17.03
CA ILE A 174 -15.26 -1.04 -18.48
C ILE A 174 -14.42 0.04 -19.15
N GLU A 175 -13.36 -0.36 -19.83
CA GLU A 175 -12.52 0.48 -20.66
C GLU A 175 -13.05 0.42 -22.10
N SER A 176 -13.15 1.56 -22.78
CA SER A 176 -13.72 1.61 -24.14
C SER A 176 -13.05 2.67 -25.03
N ALA A 177 -11.95 3.29 -24.60
CA ALA A 177 -11.15 4.14 -25.50
C ALA A 177 -10.24 3.28 -26.37
N THR A 178 -10.75 2.79 -27.49
CA THR A 178 -10.05 1.85 -28.38
C THR A 178 -10.08 2.30 -29.83
N ASN A 179 -9.28 1.67 -30.70
CA ASN A 179 -9.33 1.94 -32.12
C ASN A 179 -10.60 1.40 -32.82
N HIS A 180 -11.27 0.43 -32.22
CA HIS A 180 -12.50 -0.18 -32.77
C HIS A 180 -13.80 0.44 -32.25
N ILE A 181 -13.74 1.40 -31.34
CA ILE A 181 -14.94 1.98 -30.73
C ILE A 181 -15.81 2.78 -31.73
N ASP A 182 -15.25 3.24 -32.84
CA ASP A 182 -16.00 3.96 -33.88
C ASP A 182 -16.22 3.16 -35.17
N ASP A 183 -16.03 1.85 -35.17
CA ASP A 183 -16.14 1.00 -36.35
C ASP A 183 -17.50 1.16 -37.09
N TYR A 184 -18.54 1.47 -36.36
CA TYR A 184 -19.90 1.75 -36.87
C TYR A 184 -20.36 3.18 -36.60
N GLY A 185 -19.48 4.05 -36.17
CA GLY A 185 -19.71 5.47 -35.97
C GLY A 185 -20.60 5.81 -34.77
N TYR A 186 -21.13 7.03 -34.80
CA TYR A 186 -21.82 7.65 -33.67
C TYR A 186 -22.98 6.82 -33.11
N ASP A 187 -23.85 6.28 -33.99
CA ASP A 187 -25.08 5.65 -33.53
C ASP A 187 -24.81 4.38 -32.71
N TYR A 188 -23.79 3.63 -33.05
CA TYR A 188 -23.39 2.41 -32.31
C TYR A 188 -22.64 2.76 -31.02
N MET A 189 -21.82 3.81 -31.01
CA MET A 189 -21.25 4.33 -29.77
C MET A 189 -22.33 4.80 -28.79
N ALA A 190 -23.34 5.51 -29.31
CA ALA A 190 -24.48 5.96 -28.52
C ALA A 190 -25.30 4.78 -27.97
N GLN A 191 -25.49 3.70 -28.77
CA GLN A 191 -26.12 2.45 -28.30
C GLN A 191 -25.29 1.80 -27.18
N THR A 192 -23.97 1.71 -27.33
CA THR A 192 -23.06 1.18 -26.31
C THR A 192 -23.18 1.94 -25.01
N LEU A 193 -23.11 3.28 -25.05
CA LEU A 193 -23.29 4.14 -23.87
C LEU A 193 -24.69 3.97 -23.25
N ASN A 194 -25.73 3.92 -24.08
CA ASN A 194 -27.09 3.73 -23.59
C ASN A 194 -27.27 2.37 -22.91
N PHE A 195 -26.70 1.30 -23.47
CA PHE A 195 -26.71 -0.03 -22.85
C PHE A 195 -26.14 0.03 -21.43
N TRP A 196 -24.93 0.55 -21.29
CA TRP A 196 -24.27 0.66 -19.97
C TRP A 196 -25.08 1.52 -19.00
N LYS A 197 -25.50 2.70 -19.41
CA LYS A 197 -26.26 3.64 -18.56
C LYS A 197 -27.63 3.11 -18.13
N THR A 198 -28.28 2.29 -18.95
CA THR A 198 -29.63 1.78 -18.63
C THR A 198 -29.59 0.45 -17.89
N SER A 199 -28.68 -0.43 -18.25
CA SER A 199 -28.58 -1.77 -17.65
C SER A 199 -27.69 -1.80 -16.41
N TYR A 200 -26.59 -0.99 -16.39
CA TYR A 200 -25.56 -1.01 -15.36
C TYR A 200 -25.11 0.41 -14.99
N PRO A 201 -26.00 1.26 -14.45
CA PRO A 201 -25.74 2.69 -14.23
C PRO A 201 -24.64 2.97 -13.22
N ASP A 202 -24.31 2.01 -12.34
CA ASP A 202 -23.29 2.14 -11.31
C ASP A 202 -21.89 1.70 -11.79
N VAL A 203 -21.78 1.13 -12.98
CA VAL A 203 -20.51 0.67 -13.56
C VAL A 203 -19.82 1.83 -14.26
N PRO A 204 -18.59 2.22 -13.84
CA PRO A 204 -17.80 3.20 -14.56
C PRO A 204 -17.45 2.67 -15.97
N VAL A 205 -17.90 3.39 -16.99
CA VAL A 205 -17.46 3.22 -18.37
C VAL A 205 -16.49 4.34 -18.69
N LEU A 206 -15.31 4.00 -19.14
CA LEU A 206 -14.20 4.90 -19.39
C LEU A 206 -14.01 5.11 -20.88
N GLY A 207 -13.42 6.23 -21.25
CA GLY A 207 -12.93 6.47 -22.60
C GLY A 207 -13.99 6.85 -23.63
N ILE A 208 -15.30 6.69 -23.33
CA ILE A 208 -16.42 7.15 -24.17
C ILE A 208 -17.44 7.94 -23.37
N HIS A 209 -18.05 8.97 -23.99
CA HIS A 209 -18.86 9.96 -23.30
C HIS A 209 -20.10 10.39 -24.11
N ASP A 210 -21.17 10.78 -23.41
CA ASP A 210 -22.38 11.33 -24.07
C ASP A 210 -22.43 12.85 -24.11
N SER A 211 -21.51 13.51 -23.40
CA SER A 211 -21.46 14.99 -23.32
C SER A 211 -20.03 15.48 -22.98
N GLU A 212 -19.77 16.76 -23.27
CA GLU A 212 -18.52 17.43 -22.87
C GLU A 212 -18.35 17.45 -21.35
N GLU A 213 -19.45 17.52 -20.58
CA GLU A 213 -19.40 17.46 -19.12
C GLU A 213 -18.93 16.08 -18.63
N ASP A 214 -19.47 15.02 -19.22
CA ASP A 214 -19.08 13.65 -18.92
C ASP A 214 -17.60 13.40 -19.27
N ALA A 215 -17.16 13.85 -20.46
CA ALA A 215 -15.75 13.76 -20.91
C ALA A 215 -14.75 14.53 -20.03
N ASN A 216 -15.24 15.52 -19.29
CA ASN A 216 -14.44 16.28 -18.34
C ASN A 216 -14.59 15.80 -16.89
N THR A 217 -15.32 14.72 -16.65
CA THR A 217 -15.55 14.15 -15.31
C THR A 217 -14.67 12.93 -15.08
N VAL A 218 -13.84 12.98 -14.03
CA VAL A 218 -13.02 11.84 -13.64
C VAL A 218 -13.90 10.80 -12.96
N LYS A 219 -13.90 9.58 -13.46
CA LYS A 219 -14.60 8.44 -12.82
C LYS A 219 -13.76 7.92 -11.65
N THR A 220 -14.43 7.59 -10.55
CA THR A 220 -13.75 7.07 -9.35
C THR A 220 -14.53 5.93 -8.72
N LEU A 221 -13.82 5.00 -8.07
CA LEU A 221 -14.38 4.01 -7.14
C LEU A 221 -13.71 4.16 -5.78
N GLU A 222 -14.46 3.87 -4.72
CA GLU A 222 -13.90 3.79 -3.37
C GLU A 222 -13.95 2.34 -2.89
N VAL A 223 -12.78 1.79 -2.57
CA VAL A 223 -12.62 0.42 -2.09
C VAL A 223 -11.65 0.38 -0.90
N ASN A 224 -12.05 -0.27 0.19
CA ASN A 224 -11.25 -0.38 1.41
C ASN A 224 -10.76 0.98 1.97
N GLY A 225 -11.53 2.06 1.74
CA GLY A 225 -11.18 3.43 2.12
C GLY A 225 -10.12 4.07 1.22
N ILE A 226 -9.83 3.49 0.05
CA ILE A 226 -8.96 4.03 -0.98
C ILE A 226 -9.82 4.53 -2.12
N LYS A 227 -9.72 5.82 -2.47
CA LYS A 227 -10.37 6.40 -3.63
C LYS A 227 -9.48 6.26 -4.86
N VAL A 228 -9.92 5.45 -5.81
CA VAL A 228 -9.22 5.16 -7.06
C VAL A 228 -9.88 5.94 -8.19
N ALA A 229 -9.10 6.73 -8.90
CA ALA A 229 -9.51 7.44 -10.12
C ALA A 229 -9.05 6.66 -11.36
N PHE A 230 -9.80 6.80 -12.45
CA PHE A 230 -9.51 6.12 -13.70
C PHE A 230 -9.49 7.13 -14.85
N LEU A 231 -8.53 6.96 -15.75
CA LEU A 231 -8.43 7.62 -17.03
C LEU A 231 -8.10 6.58 -18.09
N ASP A 232 -8.79 6.63 -19.23
CA ASP A 232 -8.65 5.69 -20.35
C ASP A 232 -8.53 6.45 -21.65
N TYR A 233 -7.49 6.18 -22.45
CA TYR A 233 -7.19 6.90 -23.69
C TYR A 233 -6.69 5.96 -24.77
N THR A 234 -7.16 6.20 -26.03
CA THR A 234 -6.63 5.53 -27.21
C THR A 234 -5.68 6.44 -28.01
N TYR A 235 -4.77 5.82 -28.76
CA TYR A 235 -3.91 6.53 -29.73
C TYR A 235 -4.71 7.13 -30.91
N GLY A 236 -5.91 6.62 -31.17
CA GLY A 236 -6.78 7.01 -32.28
C GLY A 236 -7.82 5.95 -32.57
N THR A 237 -8.59 6.16 -33.63
CA THR A 237 -9.63 5.24 -34.10
C THR A 237 -9.40 4.80 -35.54
N ASN A 238 -9.99 3.68 -35.94
CA ASN A 238 -9.86 3.16 -37.30
C ASN A 238 -10.63 3.99 -38.34
N ASN A 239 -11.62 4.75 -37.91
CA ASN A 239 -12.41 5.63 -38.73
C ASN A 239 -12.20 7.12 -38.39
N SER A 240 -13.17 7.97 -38.69
CA SER A 240 -13.07 9.42 -38.52
C SER A 240 -13.53 9.92 -37.14
N GLY A 241 -13.72 9.03 -36.17
CA GLY A 241 -14.30 9.36 -34.87
C GLY A 241 -15.83 9.56 -34.93
N ALA A 242 -16.39 10.17 -33.87
CA ALA A 242 -17.84 10.31 -33.72
C ALA A 242 -18.50 11.31 -34.67
N GLY A 243 -17.73 12.03 -35.50
CA GLY A 243 -18.18 13.03 -36.43
C GLY A 243 -18.10 14.46 -35.91
N ASP A 244 -18.37 15.44 -36.76
CA ASP A 244 -18.22 16.87 -36.49
C ASP A 244 -18.97 17.33 -35.22
N GLY A 245 -18.24 18.01 -34.35
CA GLY A 245 -18.77 18.57 -33.07
C GLY A 245 -19.01 17.53 -31.97
N LYS A 246 -18.46 16.34 -32.10
CA LYS A 246 -18.56 15.24 -31.11
C LYS A 246 -17.20 14.72 -30.65
N ASP A 247 -16.17 15.56 -30.74
CA ASP A 247 -14.80 15.23 -30.32
C ASP A 247 -14.68 14.81 -28.85
N TYR A 248 -15.70 15.15 -28.06
CA TYR A 248 -15.81 14.74 -26.66
C TYR A 248 -16.16 13.26 -26.47
N MET A 249 -16.71 12.60 -27.51
CA MET A 249 -17.24 11.24 -27.34
C MET A 249 -16.19 10.19 -27.09
N ILE A 250 -14.97 10.38 -27.56
CA ILE A 250 -13.89 9.41 -27.43
C ILE A 250 -12.67 10.09 -26.81
N ASP A 251 -12.08 9.50 -25.82
CA ASP A 251 -10.83 9.97 -25.23
C ASP A 251 -9.63 9.57 -26.10
N ILE A 252 -9.38 10.38 -27.13
CA ILE A 252 -8.16 10.29 -27.94
C ILE A 252 -7.02 10.98 -27.18
N PHE A 253 -5.86 10.37 -27.15
CA PHE A 253 -4.70 10.87 -26.42
C PHE A 253 -4.23 12.21 -26.97
N GLU A 254 -4.42 13.26 -26.20
CA GLU A 254 -3.85 14.58 -26.40
C GLU A 254 -3.08 15.00 -25.15
N LYS A 255 -1.80 15.28 -25.31
CA LYS A 255 -0.88 15.51 -24.19
C LYS A 255 -1.37 16.54 -23.18
N ASP A 256 -1.87 17.68 -23.64
CA ASP A 256 -2.28 18.79 -22.75
C ASP A 256 -3.62 18.49 -22.07
N LYS A 257 -4.57 17.86 -22.77
CA LYS A 257 -5.83 17.36 -22.21
C LYS A 257 -5.56 16.32 -21.13
N VAL A 258 -4.73 15.33 -21.44
CA VAL A 258 -4.36 14.25 -20.52
C VAL A 258 -3.68 14.81 -19.27
N ALA A 259 -2.73 15.74 -19.44
CA ALA A 259 -2.04 16.35 -18.30
C ALA A 259 -3.04 17.08 -17.36
N SER A 260 -4.01 17.80 -17.94
CA SER A 260 -5.06 18.48 -17.16
C SER A 260 -5.96 17.48 -16.41
N MET A 261 -6.33 16.36 -17.04
CA MET A 261 -7.17 15.33 -16.42
C MET A 261 -6.42 14.56 -15.32
N ILE A 262 -5.12 14.31 -15.50
CA ILE A 262 -4.25 13.73 -14.45
C ILE A 262 -4.23 14.63 -13.20
N GLU A 263 -4.07 15.94 -13.37
CA GLU A 263 -4.08 16.88 -12.24
C GLU A 263 -5.45 16.91 -11.53
N LYS A 264 -6.55 16.84 -12.28
CA LYS A 264 -7.90 16.71 -11.69
C LYS A 264 -8.05 15.40 -10.90
N ALA A 265 -7.65 14.29 -11.50
CA ALA A 265 -7.72 12.97 -10.85
C ALA A 265 -6.93 12.93 -9.54
N LYS A 266 -5.68 13.41 -9.56
CA LYS A 266 -4.79 13.46 -8.38
C LYS A 266 -5.29 14.41 -7.29
N ALA A 267 -6.08 15.41 -7.62
CA ALA A 267 -6.62 16.35 -6.63
C ALA A 267 -7.72 15.73 -5.75
N ASP A 268 -8.39 14.68 -6.22
CA ASP A 268 -9.56 14.08 -5.57
C ASP A 268 -9.50 12.55 -5.47
N SER A 269 -8.30 11.96 -5.54
CA SER A 269 -8.10 10.52 -5.37
C SER A 269 -6.79 10.20 -4.68
N ASP A 270 -6.71 8.99 -4.10
CA ASP A 270 -5.52 8.46 -3.48
C ASP A 270 -4.61 7.77 -4.52
N VAL A 271 -5.22 7.15 -5.53
CA VAL A 271 -4.56 6.41 -6.61
C VAL A 271 -5.20 6.77 -7.93
N LEU A 272 -4.38 6.92 -8.97
CA LEU A 272 -4.82 7.05 -10.36
C LEU A 272 -4.36 5.82 -11.15
N ILE A 273 -5.31 5.14 -11.80
CA ILE A 273 -5.06 4.14 -12.82
C ILE A 273 -5.23 4.81 -14.17
N PHE A 274 -4.17 4.80 -14.97
CA PHE A 274 -4.17 5.32 -16.33
C PHE A 274 -4.09 4.16 -17.31
N VAL A 275 -5.12 4.02 -18.12
CA VAL A 275 -5.21 3.02 -19.17
C VAL A 275 -4.83 3.67 -20.49
N ALA A 276 -4.11 2.92 -21.31
CA ALA A 276 -3.64 3.41 -22.58
C ALA A 276 -3.76 2.32 -23.66
N HIS A 277 -4.73 2.48 -24.53
CA HIS A 277 -4.91 1.62 -25.68
C HIS A 277 -4.04 2.13 -26.83
N TRP A 278 -2.81 1.59 -26.94
CA TRP A 278 -1.85 1.98 -27.95
C TRP A 278 -0.82 0.89 -28.23
N GLY A 279 -0.07 1.06 -29.27
CA GLY A 279 0.97 0.15 -29.69
C GLY A 279 1.10 0.13 -31.19
N LYS A 280 1.84 -0.82 -31.70
CA LYS A 280 1.97 -1.10 -33.13
C LYS A 280 1.60 -2.56 -33.35
N GLU A 281 0.55 -2.77 -34.09
CA GLU A 281 0.05 -4.11 -34.39
C GLU A 281 1.16 -4.98 -35.03
N MET A 282 1.14 -6.27 -34.69
CA MET A 282 2.08 -7.28 -35.20
C MET A 282 3.56 -7.03 -34.83
N GLU A 283 3.87 -6.04 -34.00
CA GLU A 283 5.21 -5.84 -33.47
C GLU A 283 5.27 -6.28 -32.00
N PRO A 284 6.31 -7.02 -31.57
CA PRO A 284 6.47 -7.31 -30.15
C PRO A 284 6.66 -6.00 -29.39
N MET A 285 5.99 -5.92 -28.24
CA MET A 285 6.15 -4.77 -27.34
C MET A 285 7.63 -4.49 -27.05
N PRO A 286 8.03 -3.21 -26.95
CA PRO A 286 9.41 -2.82 -26.70
C PRO A 286 9.89 -3.25 -25.31
#